data_4b56704a8002b5de8fa8261617b9ce87
#
_entry.id   4b56704a8002b5de8fa8261617b9ce87
#
_cell.length_a   1.000
_cell.length_b   1.000
_cell.length_c   1.000
_cell.angle_alpha   90.00
_cell.angle_beta   90.00
_cell.angle_gamma   90.00
#
_symmetry.space_group_name_H-M   'P 1'
#
loop_
_entity.id
_entity.type
_entity.pdbx_description
1 polymer ?
#
loop_
_entity_poly.entity_id
_entity_poly.type
_entity_poly.pdbx_seq_one_letter_code
_entity_poly.pdbx_strand_id
1 'polypeptide(L)'
;MTVQRPIRTIPPLFSMTILEVPISMTTYTAKPSDIKQDWYIVDASGKTLGRLATEIARRLRGKHKPEYTPHMDTGDYIVVINAKEVKVTGNKTTDKIYHHHTGFPGGLKSITFDKLIAKKPEMIIEKAVKGMLPRGPLGRDMYRKLKVYSGAEHKHSAQQPKVLEI
;
A
#
# COMPACT_ATOMS: atom_id res chain seq x y z
N MET A 1 80.89 -8.27 -3.92
CA MET A 1 80.06 -7.79 -2.79
C MET A 1 78.64 -7.86 -3.16
N THR A 2 77.91 -8.92 -2.71
CA THR A 2 76.55 -9.20 -3.05
C THR A 2 75.66 -8.70 -1.91
N VAL A 3 74.88 -7.67 -2.17
CA VAL A 3 73.99 -7.08 -1.19
C VAL A 3 72.66 -7.91 -1.14
N GLN A 4 72.51 -8.70 -0.09
CA GLN A 4 71.22 -9.39 0.21
C GLN A 4 70.25 -8.40 0.77
N ARG A 5 69.05 -8.30 0.10
CA ARG A 5 67.88 -7.55 0.61
C ARG A 5 67.17 -8.37 1.66
N PRO A 6 66.78 -7.80 2.81
CA PRO A 6 66.00 -8.54 3.80
C PRO A 6 64.59 -8.86 3.31
N ILE A 7 64.19 -10.10 3.50
CA ILE A 7 62.85 -10.61 3.24
C ILE A 7 61.88 -9.98 4.26
N ARG A 8 60.95 -9.17 3.78
CA ARG A 8 59.83 -8.65 4.60
C ARG A 8 58.91 -9.81 4.97
N THR A 9 58.94 -10.20 6.23
CA THR A 9 57.97 -11.13 6.83
C THR A 9 56.60 -10.48 6.84
N ILE A 10 55.64 -11.06 6.10
CA ILE A 10 54.23 -10.66 6.12
C ILE A 10 53.63 -11.15 7.44
N PRO A 11 53.01 -10.30 8.27
CA PRO A 11 52.38 -10.76 9.50
C PRO A 11 51.20 -11.69 9.16
N PRO A 12 50.93 -12.72 9.98
CA PRO A 12 49.82 -13.62 9.74
C PRO A 12 48.50 -12.83 9.74
N LEU A 13 47.71 -13.06 8.70
CA LEU A 13 46.34 -12.54 8.60
C LEU A 13 45.61 -12.84 9.91
N PHE A 14 45.14 -11.76 10.52
CA PHE A 14 44.27 -11.73 11.66
C PHE A 14 43.14 -12.79 11.46
N SER A 15 43.13 -13.79 12.31
CA SER A 15 42.04 -14.78 12.36
C SER A 15 40.77 -14.04 12.73
N MET A 16 40.01 -13.60 11.72
CA MET A 16 38.66 -13.19 11.90
C MET A 16 37.88 -14.44 12.35
N THR A 17 37.62 -14.51 13.65
CA THR A 17 36.62 -15.42 14.22
C THR A 17 35.31 -15.07 13.55
N ILE A 18 34.93 -15.86 12.56
CA ILE A 18 33.60 -15.80 11.99
C ILE A 18 32.65 -16.18 13.15
N LEU A 19 32.06 -15.17 13.76
CA LEU A 19 30.92 -15.38 14.65
C LEU A 19 29.85 -16.10 13.78
N GLU A 20 29.74 -17.41 13.93
CA GLU A 20 28.65 -18.19 13.39
C GLU A 20 27.37 -17.67 14.04
N VAL A 21 26.74 -16.71 13.38
CA VAL A 21 25.37 -16.32 13.71
C VAL A 21 24.52 -17.55 13.38
N PRO A 22 23.86 -18.17 14.35
CA PRO A 22 22.99 -19.31 14.05
C PRO A 22 21.91 -18.82 13.09
N ILE A 23 22.00 -19.24 11.83
CA ILE A 23 20.97 -18.98 10.82
C ILE A 23 19.76 -19.80 11.25
N SER A 24 18.88 -19.19 12.02
CA SER A 24 17.57 -19.76 12.32
C SER A 24 16.83 -19.94 11.00
N MET A 25 16.66 -21.18 10.57
CA MET A 25 15.93 -21.56 9.35
C MET A 25 14.41 -21.31 9.48
N THR A 26 13.98 -20.68 10.57
CA THR A 26 12.57 -20.38 10.80
C THR A 26 12.16 -19.11 10.05
N THR A 27 11.15 -19.22 9.18
CA THR A 27 10.56 -18.09 8.49
C THR A 27 9.91 -17.15 9.52
N TYR A 28 10.23 -15.86 9.44
CA TYR A 28 9.62 -14.85 10.29
C TYR A 28 8.10 -14.83 10.10
N THR A 29 7.36 -14.84 11.19
CA THR A 29 5.91 -14.66 11.22
C THR A 29 5.58 -13.54 12.18
N ALA A 30 4.92 -12.49 11.70
CA ALA A 30 4.53 -11.35 12.52
C ALA A 30 3.57 -11.77 13.63
N LYS A 31 3.78 -11.27 14.85
CA LYS A 31 2.82 -11.38 15.96
C LYS A 31 1.99 -10.11 16.05
N PRO A 32 0.76 -10.15 16.57
CA PRO A 32 -0.07 -8.96 16.73
C PRO A 32 0.58 -7.85 17.55
N SER A 33 1.44 -8.20 18.51
CA SER A 33 2.20 -7.25 19.35
C SER A 33 3.26 -6.47 18.59
N ASP A 34 3.78 -7.03 17.50
CA ASP A 34 4.93 -6.50 16.77
C ASP A 34 4.49 -5.53 15.66
N ILE A 35 3.21 -5.55 15.32
CA ILE A 35 2.64 -4.79 14.20
C ILE A 35 2.44 -3.33 14.62
N LYS A 36 3.17 -2.42 13.98
CA LYS A 36 2.97 -0.97 14.09
C LYS A 36 2.18 -0.49 12.88
N GLN A 37 1.08 0.22 13.10
CA GLN A 37 0.23 0.77 12.05
C GLN A 37 0.29 2.29 12.10
N ASP A 38 0.86 2.89 11.06
CA ASP A 38 0.97 4.34 10.90
C ASP A 38 -0.20 4.90 10.08
N TRP A 39 -0.42 6.21 10.21
CA TRP A 39 -1.40 6.95 9.42
C TRP A 39 -0.71 7.74 8.33
N TYR A 40 -1.23 7.60 7.10
CA TYR A 40 -0.75 8.32 5.93
C TYR A 40 -1.87 9.08 5.25
N ILE A 41 -1.54 10.26 4.74
CA ILE A 41 -2.42 11.07 3.89
C ILE A 41 -1.87 11.11 2.47
N VAL A 42 -2.75 10.91 1.50
CA VAL A 42 -2.44 10.87 0.07
C VAL A 42 -3.34 11.87 -0.65
N ASP A 43 -2.73 12.75 -1.43
CA ASP A 43 -3.47 13.62 -2.34
C ASP A 43 -3.72 12.91 -3.67
N ALA A 44 -5.00 12.86 -4.07
CA ALA A 44 -5.43 12.25 -5.32
C ALA A 44 -5.46 13.22 -6.51
N SER A 45 -5.19 14.51 -6.28
CA SER A 45 -5.26 15.56 -7.32
C SER A 45 -4.40 15.24 -8.52
N GLY A 46 -5.00 15.17 -9.70
CA GLY A 46 -4.32 14.95 -10.98
C GLY A 46 -3.70 13.56 -11.17
N LYS A 47 -3.77 12.67 -10.18
CA LYS A 47 -3.19 11.32 -10.26
C LYS A 47 -4.09 10.35 -11.02
N THR A 48 -3.47 9.37 -11.68
CA THR A 48 -4.22 8.34 -12.40
C THR A 48 -4.81 7.32 -11.43
N LEU A 49 -6.12 7.08 -11.52
CA LEU A 49 -6.87 6.19 -10.62
C LEU A 49 -6.19 4.83 -10.39
N GLY A 50 -5.75 4.16 -11.47
CA GLY A 50 -5.18 2.81 -11.35
C GLY A 50 -3.87 2.77 -10.59
N ARG A 51 -2.94 3.69 -10.89
CA ARG A 51 -1.63 3.78 -10.22
C ARG A 51 -1.79 4.17 -8.75
N LEU A 52 -2.63 5.16 -8.48
CA LEU A 52 -2.99 5.56 -7.12
C LEU A 52 -3.56 4.38 -6.32
N ALA A 53 -4.55 3.68 -6.88
CA ALA A 53 -5.20 2.55 -6.20
C ALA A 53 -4.23 1.38 -5.94
N THR A 54 -3.28 1.12 -6.84
CA THR A 54 -2.26 0.07 -6.67
C THR A 54 -1.36 0.35 -5.48
N GLU A 55 -0.87 1.58 -5.35
CA GLU A 55 0.03 1.96 -4.25
C GLU A 55 -0.71 1.99 -2.91
N ILE A 56 -1.94 2.50 -2.89
CA ILE A 56 -2.82 2.43 -1.71
C ILE A 56 -3.05 0.97 -1.29
N ALA A 57 -3.40 0.09 -2.22
CA ALA A 57 -3.64 -1.33 -1.92
C ALA A 57 -2.38 -2.04 -1.40
N ARG A 58 -1.20 -1.71 -1.95
CA ARG A 58 0.10 -2.23 -1.51
C ARG A 58 0.36 -1.88 -0.05
N ARG A 59 0.09 -0.63 0.35
CA ARG A 59 0.29 -0.16 1.72
C ARG A 59 -0.75 -0.66 2.70
N LEU A 60 -2.03 -0.69 2.32
CA LEU A 60 -3.10 -1.28 3.13
C LEU A 60 -2.84 -2.76 3.43
N ARG A 61 -2.23 -3.49 2.49
CA ARG A 61 -1.84 -4.89 2.68
C ARG A 61 -0.55 -5.05 3.51
N GLY A 62 0.26 -3.99 3.62
CA GLY A 62 1.53 -4.02 4.34
C GLY A 62 2.71 -4.56 3.55
N LYS A 63 2.60 -4.74 2.22
CA LYS A 63 3.68 -5.29 1.37
C LYS A 63 4.94 -4.43 1.28
N HIS A 64 4.92 -3.21 1.78
CA HIS A 64 6.07 -2.31 1.84
C HIS A 64 6.93 -2.54 3.10
N LYS A 65 6.39 -3.26 4.09
CA LYS A 65 7.07 -3.55 5.35
C LYS A 65 7.84 -4.87 5.28
N PRO A 66 9.02 -4.96 5.91
CA PRO A 66 9.77 -6.22 6.00
C PRO A 66 9.02 -7.27 6.83
N GLU A 67 8.17 -6.84 7.77
CA GLU A 67 7.35 -7.68 8.66
C GLU A 67 6.12 -8.27 7.96
N TYR A 68 5.99 -8.08 6.65
CA TYR A 68 4.81 -8.55 5.91
C TYR A 68 4.59 -10.05 6.06
N THR A 69 3.40 -10.41 6.55
CA THR A 69 2.95 -11.79 6.68
C THR A 69 1.58 -11.95 6.00
N PRO A 70 1.38 -12.91 5.07
CA PRO A 70 0.17 -12.98 4.26
C PRO A 70 -1.14 -13.16 5.02
N HIS A 71 -1.12 -13.82 6.16
CA HIS A 71 -2.30 -14.12 6.98
C HIS A 71 -2.60 -13.06 8.05
N MET A 72 -1.70 -12.08 8.24
CA MET A 72 -1.85 -11.01 9.21
C MET A 72 -2.10 -9.66 8.54
N ASP A 73 -2.80 -8.77 9.25
CA ASP A 73 -3.03 -7.41 8.80
C ASP A 73 -1.91 -6.47 9.29
N THR A 74 -0.82 -6.40 8.53
CA THR A 74 0.36 -5.57 8.83
C THR A 74 0.30 -4.18 8.20
N GLY A 75 -0.75 -3.87 7.43
CA GLY A 75 -0.88 -2.62 6.67
C GLY A 75 -1.21 -1.40 7.52
N ASP A 76 -1.05 -0.23 6.92
CA ASP A 76 -1.23 1.09 7.53
C ASP A 76 -2.62 1.66 7.25
N TYR A 77 -2.99 2.71 7.99
CA TYR A 77 -4.17 3.52 7.73
C TYR A 77 -3.88 4.55 6.64
N ILE A 78 -4.79 4.69 5.69
CA ILE A 78 -4.64 5.63 4.57
C ILE A 78 -5.85 6.54 4.48
N VAL A 79 -5.59 7.84 4.48
CA VAL A 79 -6.55 8.90 4.24
C VAL A 79 -6.28 9.46 2.84
N VAL A 80 -7.26 9.40 1.95
CA VAL A 80 -7.17 9.97 0.60
C VAL A 80 -8.01 11.23 0.55
N ILE A 81 -7.42 12.32 0.09
CA ILE A 81 -8.09 13.60 -0.11
C ILE A 81 -8.22 13.94 -1.60
N ASN A 82 -9.08 14.91 -1.91
CA ASN A 82 -9.32 15.41 -3.27
C ASN A 82 -9.77 14.33 -4.27
N ALA A 83 -10.62 13.39 -3.83
CA ALA A 83 -11.09 12.29 -4.69
C ALA A 83 -11.84 12.76 -5.94
N LYS A 84 -12.35 13.99 -5.99
CA LYS A 84 -13.00 14.59 -7.17
C LYS A 84 -12.04 14.82 -8.33
N GLU A 85 -10.76 15.03 -8.04
CA GLU A 85 -9.74 15.44 -9.03
C GLU A 85 -8.95 14.26 -9.61
N VAL A 86 -9.37 13.03 -9.30
CA VAL A 86 -8.77 11.82 -9.84
C VAL A 86 -8.98 11.73 -11.36
N LYS A 87 -7.91 11.41 -12.08
CA LYS A 87 -7.92 11.27 -13.54
C LYS A 87 -7.96 9.81 -13.99
N VAL A 88 -8.60 9.59 -15.12
CA VAL A 88 -8.52 8.33 -15.88
C VAL A 88 -7.98 8.61 -17.27
N THR A 89 -7.35 7.62 -17.90
CA THR A 89 -6.72 7.77 -19.23
C THR A 89 -7.64 7.28 -20.34
N GLY A 90 -7.50 7.88 -21.54
CA GLY A 90 -8.29 7.54 -22.73
C GLY A 90 -9.78 7.84 -22.53
N ASN A 91 -10.65 7.12 -23.23
CA ASN A 91 -12.10 7.34 -23.23
C ASN A 91 -12.81 6.76 -21.97
N LYS A 92 -12.07 6.40 -20.92
CA LYS A 92 -12.64 5.78 -19.71
C LYS A 92 -13.60 6.68 -18.94
N THR A 93 -13.57 7.98 -19.17
CA THR A 93 -14.54 8.93 -18.60
C THR A 93 -15.98 8.59 -19.00
N THR A 94 -16.18 8.26 -20.26
CA THR A 94 -17.49 7.89 -20.84
C THR A 94 -17.74 6.39 -20.83
N ASP A 95 -16.74 5.60 -21.21
CA ASP A 95 -16.89 4.16 -21.47
C ASP A 95 -16.81 3.28 -20.24
N LYS A 96 -16.18 3.78 -19.15
CA LYS A 96 -16.08 3.00 -17.91
C LYS A 96 -17.42 2.97 -17.18
N ILE A 97 -18.04 1.79 -17.15
CA ILE A 97 -19.31 1.56 -16.48
C ILE A 97 -19.11 0.78 -15.19
N TYR A 98 -19.76 1.22 -14.14
CA TYR A 98 -19.84 0.51 -12.86
C TYR A 98 -21.20 -0.15 -12.72
N HIS A 99 -21.20 -1.48 -12.60
CA HIS A 99 -22.40 -2.27 -12.40
C HIS A 99 -22.61 -2.58 -10.91
N HIS A 100 -23.88 -2.62 -10.52
CA HIS A 100 -24.32 -3.08 -9.21
C HIS A 100 -25.63 -3.83 -9.36
N HIS A 101 -25.72 -5.03 -8.78
CA HIS A 101 -26.94 -5.84 -8.79
C HIS A 101 -27.66 -5.73 -7.43
N THR A 102 -28.94 -5.52 -7.45
CA THR A 102 -29.76 -5.34 -6.23
C THR A 102 -30.16 -6.65 -5.55
N GLY A 103 -29.96 -7.79 -6.20
CA GLY A 103 -30.37 -9.12 -5.74
C GLY A 103 -31.72 -9.59 -6.30
N PHE A 104 -32.51 -8.71 -6.93
CA PHE A 104 -33.82 -9.06 -7.52
C PHE A 104 -33.71 -9.31 -9.02
N PRO A 105 -34.60 -10.13 -9.62
CA PRO A 105 -34.69 -10.31 -11.08
C PRO A 105 -34.70 -8.95 -11.80
N GLY A 106 -33.91 -8.77 -12.86
CA GLY A 106 -33.77 -7.51 -13.57
C GLY A 106 -33.09 -6.36 -12.80
N GLY A 107 -32.53 -6.62 -11.62
CA GLY A 107 -31.99 -5.60 -10.71
C GLY A 107 -30.58 -5.11 -11.05
N LEU A 108 -30.08 -5.24 -12.29
CA LEU A 108 -28.80 -4.69 -12.70
C LEU A 108 -28.88 -3.17 -12.88
N LYS A 109 -28.11 -2.44 -12.08
CA LYS A 109 -27.96 -0.98 -12.18
C LYS A 109 -26.58 -0.65 -12.70
N SER A 110 -26.50 0.26 -13.68
CA SER A 110 -25.27 0.69 -14.34
C SER A 110 -25.12 2.21 -14.23
N ILE A 111 -23.89 2.67 -13.95
CA ILE A 111 -23.57 4.08 -13.89
C ILE A 111 -22.20 4.31 -14.55
N THR A 112 -22.06 5.33 -15.39
CA THR A 112 -20.79 5.72 -16.01
C THR A 112 -19.86 6.39 -15.00
N PHE A 113 -18.56 6.39 -15.28
CA PHE A 113 -17.57 7.06 -14.44
C PHE A 113 -17.91 8.53 -14.21
N ASP A 114 -18.27 9.24 -15.26
CA ASP A 114 -18.60 10.67 -15.25
C ASP A 114 -19.77 11.00 -14.29
N LYS A 115 -20.85 10.21 -14.36
CA LYS A 115 -22.00 10.34 -13.46
C LYS A 115 -21.66 9.95 -12.03
N LEU A 116 -20.73 9.00 -11.85
CA LEU A 116 -20.34 8.53 -10.52
C LEU A 116 -19.43 9.53 -9.81
N ILE A 117 -18.48 10.18 -10.53
CA ILE A 117 -17.59 11.19 -9.94
C ILE A 117 -18.38 12.43 -9.50
N ALA A 118 -19.39 12.81 -10.27
CA ALA A 118 -20.29 13.92 -9.91
C ALA A 118 -21.14 13.62 -8.66
N LYS A 119 -21.59 12.37 -8.51
CA LYS A 119 -22.51 11.96 -7.43
C LYS A 119 -21.78 11.53 -6.16
N LYS A 120 -20.77 10.65 -6.28
CA LYS A 120 -20.01 10.07 -5.15
C LYS A 120 -18.57 9.77 -5.60
N PRO A 121 -17.67 10.74 -5.59
CA PRO A 121 -16.28 10.58 -6.06
C PRO A 121 -15.49 9.57 -5.22
N GLU A 122 -15.74 9.49 -3.93
CA GLU A 122 -15.07 8.57 -3.00
C GLU A 122 -15.23 7.11 -3.44
N MET A 123 -16.43 6.74 -3.90
CA MET A 123 -16.76 5.37 -4.31
C MET A 123 -15.89 4.86 -5.47
N ILE A 124 -15.35 5.75 -6.30
CA ILE A 124 -14.48 5.39 -7.44
C ILE A 124 -13.18 4.80 -6.92
N ILE A 125 -12.53 5.49 -5.98
CA ILE A 125 -11.27 5.05 -5.36
C ILE A 125 -11.54 3.81 -4.51
N GLU A 126 -12.59 3.83 -3.71
CA GLU A 126 -13.00 2.69 -2.88
C GLU A 126 -13.20 1.40 -3.68
N LYS A 127 -13.93 1.46 -4.79
CA LYS A 127 -14.15 0.30 -5.67
C LYS A 127 -12.86 -0.17 -6.33
N ALA A 128 -11.98 0.76 -6.74
CA ALA A 128 -10.70 0.42 -7.34
C ALA A 128 -9.80 -0.32 -6.34
N VAL A 129 -9.65 0.21 -5.13
CA VAL A 129 -8.82 -0.39 -4.07
C VAL A 129 -9.41 -1.72 -3.58
N LYS A 130 -10.75 -1.78 -3.35
CA LYS A 130 -11.44 -2.99 -2.92
C LYS A 130 -11.23 -4.16 -3.90
N GLY A 131 -11.18 -3.87 -5.20
CA GLY A 131 -10.89 -4.87 -6.24
C GLY A 131 -9.46 -5.41 -6.22
N MET A 132 -8.52 -4.66 -5.63
CA MET A 132 -7.10 -5.01 -5.53
C MET A 132 -6.73 -5.70 -4.20
N LEU A 133 -7.60 -5.61 -3.19
CA LEU A 133 -7.41 -6.28 -1.91
C LEU A 133 -7.89 -7.74 -1.95
N PRO A 134 -7.39 -8.60 -1.05
CA PRO A 134 -7.84 -9.98 -0.94
C PRO A 134 -9.35 -10.06 -0.70
N ARG A 135 -9.98 -11.11 -1.25
CA ARG A 135 -11.38 -11.41 -0.96
C ARG A 135 -11.46 -12.21 0.35
N GLY A 136 -12.31 -11.80 1.26
CA GLY A 136 -12.49 -12.51 2.53
C GLY A 136 -12.50 -11.59 3.76
N PRO A 137 -12.51 -12.15 4.99
CA PRO A 137 -12.53 -11.36 6.23
C PRO A 137 -11.33 -10.42 6.35
N LEU A 138 -10.11 -10.94 6.17
CA LEU A 138 -8.87 -10.17 6.25
C LEU A 138 -8.86 -8.97 5.28
N GLY A 139 -9.29 -9.16 4.04
CA GLY A 139 -9.36 -8.05 3.06
C GLY A 139 -10.41 -7.00 3.44
N ARG A 140 -11.49 -7.38 4.13
CA ARG A 140 -12.47 -6.43 4.68
C ARG A 140 -11.89 -5.59 5.81
N ASP A 141 -11.07 -6.18 6.66
CA ASP A 141 -10.40 -5.46 7.74
C ASP A 141 -9.34 -4.48 7.19
N MET A 142 -8.55 -4.91 6.21
CA MET A 142 -7.65 -4.01 5.47
C MET A 142 -8.40 -2.85 4.82
N TYR A 143 -9.56 -3.10 4.20
CA TYR A 143 -10.37 -2.08 3.55
C TYR A 143 -10.95 -1.06 4.55
N ARG A 144 -11.27 -1.45 5.78
CA ARG A 144 -11.74 -0.52 6.83
C ARG A 144 -10.74 0.57 7.19
N LYS A 145 -9.44 0.33 6.95
CA LYS A 145 -8.36 1.28 7.18
C LYS A 145 -8.24 2.36 6.09
N LEU A 146 -8.96 2.20 4.99
CA LEU A 146 -9.05 3.22 3.94
C LEU A 146 -10.15 4.23 4.29
N LYS A 147 -9.78 5.51 4.28
CA LYS A 147 -10.69 6.65 4.44
C LYS A 147 -10.54 7.55 3.23
N VAL A 148 -11.62 7.81 2.51
CA VAL A 148 -11.60 8.63 1.28
C VAL A 148 -12.49 9.84 1.47
N TYR A 149 -11.98 11.00 1.09
CA TYR A 149 -12.68 12.29 1.16
C TYR A 149 -12.73 12.95 -0.22
N SER A 150 -13.87 13.53 -0.53
CA SER A 150 -14.11 14.21 -1.80
C SER A 150 -13.29 15.49 -1.97
N GLY A 151 -13.08 16.25 -0.90
CA GLY A 151 -12.32 17.50 -0.84
C GLY A 151 -11.00 17.35 -0.08
N ALA A 152 -10.40 18.51 0.24
CA ALA A 152 -9.14 18.60 0.97
C ALA A 152 -9.28 18.37 2.48
N GLU A 153 -10.47 18.60 3.04
CA GLU A 153 -10.71 18.48 4.47
C GLU A 153 -10.96 17.04 4.89
N HIS A 154 -10.35 16.62 6.00
CA HIS A 154 -10.54 15.30 6.59
C HIS A 154 -10.70 15.37 8.12
N LYS A 155 -11.36 14.38 8.72
CA LYS A 155 -11.68 14.32 10.15
C LYS A 155 -10.58 13.67 11.02
N HIS A 156 -9.41 13.36 10.45
CA HIS A 156 -8.35 12.58 11.09
C HIS A 156 -7.13 13.43 11.50
N SER A 157 -7.33 14.68 11.88
CA SER A 157 -6.24 15.57 12.33
C SER A 157 -5.59 15.08 13.64
N ALA A 158 -6.39 14.48 14.54
CA ALA A 158 -5.91 13.96 15.82
C ALA A 158 -4.89 12.82 15.66
N GLN A 159 -4.97 12.04 14.58
CA GLN A 159 -4.05 10.94 14.27
C GLN A 159 -2.73 11.40 13.62
N GLN A 160 -2.59 12.70 13.32
CA GLN A 160 -1.40 13.31 12.71
C GLN A 160 -0.86 12.49 11.50
N PRO A 161 -1.66 12.28 10.44
CA PRO A 161 -1.25 11.46 9.32
C PRO A 161 -0.04 12.05 8.60
N LYS A 162 0.96 11.22 8.30
CA LYS A 162 2.16 11.59 7.55
C LYS A 162 1.83 11.74 6.06
N VAL A 163 2.33 12.78 5.41
CA VAL A 163 2.14 12.96 3.97
C VAL A 163 2.88 11.86 3.21
N LEU A 164 2.18 11.23 2.27
CA LEU A 164 2.71 10.20 1.40
C LEU A 164 2.65 10.66 -0.05
N GLU A 165 3.78 10.90 -0.65
CA GLU A 165 3.92 11.15 -2.08
C GLU A 165 3.87 9.83 -2.87
N ILE A 166 3.00 9.78 -3.91
CA ILE A 166 2.81 8.62 -4.80
C ILE A 166 3.02 9.05 -6.24
#